data_008bd1a996830ce5dcb9d17a65375d90
#
_entry.id   008bd1a996830ce5dcb9d17a65375d90
#
_cell.length_a   1.000
_cell.length_b   1.000
_cell.length_c   1.000
_cell.angle_alpha   90.00
_cell.angle_beta   90.00
_cell.angle_gamma   90.00
#
_symmetry.space_group_name_H-M   'P 1'
#
loop_
_entity.id
_entity.type
_entity.pdbx_description
1 polymer ?
#
loop_
_entity_poly.entity_id
_entity_poly.type
_entity_poly.pdbx_seq_one_letter_code
_entity_poly.pdbx_strand_id
1 'polypeptide(L)'
;IVNNNINNSLLWLRRDLRLYDHNALFQALRKSKAVYCCFIFDTKILEKLKIKNDRRIEFIWHALKEIKEDLNNIGSDLIIEIGDPVILIPSLIKKYKCSALFLNKDYEKYAIERDKKICNALQKDNIETYKYKDQVIFEEKEILTQNNSPYTVFTPYKNNHLKKIFNEGITQFDCEPYKINLAQFKNKPLQSLKD
;
A
#
# COMPACT_ATOMS: atom_id res chain seq x y z
N ILE A 1 14.23 19.47 0.26
CA ILE A 1 15.19 18.75 1.11
C ILE A 1 14.51 17.43 1.48
N VAL A 2 15.08 16.32 1.02
CA VAL A 2 14.60 14.95 1.34
C VAL A 2 15.08 14.63 2.75
N ASN A 3 14.16 14.46 3.69
CA ASN A 3 14.50 14.22 5.09
C ASN A 3 14.49 12.69 5.34
N ASN A 4 15.54 11.98 4.90
CA ASN A 4 15.68 10.53 5.02
C ASN A 4 16.06 10.11 6.44
N ASN A 5 15.18 10.36 7.42
CA ASN A 5 15.43 10.04 8.83
C ASN A 5 15.23 8.54 9.16
N ILE A 6 14.59 7.80 8.28
CA ILE A 6 14.32 6.36 8.43
C ILE A 6 15.39 5.58 7.66
N ASN A 7 16.10 4.66 8.33
CA ASN A 7 17.07 3.83 7.62
C ASN A 7 16.39 2.84 6.68
N ASN A 8 15.60 1.90 7.23
CA ASN A 8 14.86 0.92 6.45
C ASN A 8 13.36 1.04 6.73
N SER A 9 12.55 0.95 5.70
CA SER A 9 11.10 0.87 5.81
C SER A 9 10.52 -0.25 4.95
N LEU A 10 9.35 -0.72 5.35
CA LEU A 10 8.57 -1.68 4.59
C LEU A 10 7.39 -0.95 3.94
N LEU A 11 7.25 -1.07 2.61
CA LEU A 11 6.06 -0.68 1.88
C LEU A 11 5.19 -1.91 1.64
N TRP A 12 3.96 -1.89 2.12
CA TRP A 12 3.02 -2.98 1.90
C TRP A 12 2.02 -2.64 0.79
N LEU A 13 2.26 -3.22 -0.40
CA LEU A 13 1.36 -3.16 -1.56
C LEU A 13 0.16 -4.09 -1.34
N ARG A 14 -1.02 -3.66 -1.79
CA ARG A 14 -2.27 -4.44 -1.64
C ARG A 14 -3.12 -4.41 -2.91
N ARG A 15 -4.05 -3.45 -3.04
CA ARG A 15 -4.87 -3.21 -4.24
C ARG A 15 -4.21 -2.25 -5.22
N ASP A 16 -3.22 -1.54 -4.74
CA ASP A 16 -2.47 -0.45 -5.36
C ASP A 16 -1.19 -0.95 -6.05
N LEU A 17 -1.34 -2.00 -6.88
CA LEU A 17 -0.24 -2.72 -7.52
C LEU A 17 0.40 -1.91 -8.66
N ARG A 18 1.19 -0.89 -8.30
CA ARG A 18 1.94 -0.04 -9.22
C ARG A 18 3.12 0.65 -8.52
N LEU A 19 4.10 1.10 -9.32
CA LEU A 19 5.29 1.83 -8.84
C LEU A 19 5.32 3.30 -9.29
N TYR A 20 4.21 3.83 -9.77
CA TYR A 20 4.03 5.21 -10.21
C TYR A 20 2.75 5.77 -9.60
N ASP A 21 2.68 7.09 -9.40
CA ASP A 21 1.52 7.78 -8.83
C ASP A 21 0.93 7.06 -7.61
N HIS A 22 1.81 6.70 -6.66
CA HIS A 22 1.48 5.85 -5.50
C HIS A 22 1.89 6.57 -4.22
N ASN A 23 0.93 7.08 -3.46
CA ASN A 23 1.20 7.98 -2.34
C ASN A 23 2.10 7.34 -1.27
N ALA A 24 1.77 6.15 -0.77
CA ALA A 24 2.58 5.50 0.27
C ALA A 24 4.02 5.21 -0.20
N LEU A 25 4.22 4.79 -1.46
CA LEU A 25 5.55 4.61 -2.05
C LEU A 25 6.32 5.93 -2.10
N PHE A 26 5.69 6.98 -2.65
CA PHE A 26 6.29 8.31 -2.73
C PHE A 26 6.77 8.81 -1.37
N GLN A 27 5.93 8.67 -0.34
CA GLN A 27 6.29 9.10 1.01
C GLN A 27 7.37 8.22 1.64
N ALA A 28 7.31 6.90 1.43
CA ALA A 28 8.33 5.97 1.90
C ALA A 28 9.69 6.32 1.30
N LEU A 29 9.77 6.49 -0.02
CA LEU A 29 10.99 6.85 -0.73
C LEU A 29 11.58 8.19 -0.27
N ARG A 30 10.74 9.17 0.08
CA ARG A 30 11.19 10.48 0.55
C ARG A 30 11.65 10.49 2.02
N LYS A 31 11.18 9.55 2.83
CA LYS A 31 11.46 9.50 4.27
C LYS A 31 12.51 8.47 4.65
N SER A 32 12.79 7.51 3.77
CA SER A 32 13.65 6.36 4.06
C SER A 32 14.85 6.29 3.14
N LYS A 33 15.95 5.75 3.64
CA LYS A 33 17.17 5.47 2.85
C LYS A 33 17.04 4.18 2.05
N ALA A 34 16.29 3.19 2.57
CA ALA A 34 16.03 1.94 1.90
C ALA A 34 14.58 1.48 2.12
N VAL A 35 13.81 1.34 1.03
CA VAL A 35 12.41 0.92 1.03
C VAL A 35 12.32 -0.50 0.47
N TYR A 36 11.85 -1.44 1.28
CA TYR A 36 11.53 -2.80 0.89
C TYR A 36 10.06 -2.88 0.50
N CYS A 37 9.77 -3.32 -0.73
CA CYS A 37 8.39 -3.51 -1.18
C CYS A 37 7.93 -4.94 -0.89
N CYS A 38 6.73 -5.10 -0.35
CA CYS A 38 6.15 -6.42 -0.12
C CYS A 38 4.68 -6.49 -0.55
N PHE A 39 4.26 -7.71 -0.91
CA PHE A 39 2.87 -8.10 -1.09
C PHE A 39 2.59 -9.39 -0.33
N ILE A 40 1.42 -9.52 0.27
CA ILE A 40 1.00 -10.72 0.99
C ILE A 40 -0.32 -11.21 0.41
N PHE A 41 -0.32 -12.45 -0.10
CA PHE A 41 -1.54 -13.18 -0.36
C PHE A 41 -2.18 -13.54 0.98
N ASP A 42 -3.18 -12.76 1.38
CA ASP A 42 -3.89 -12.91 2.66
C ASP A 42 -4.76 -14.17 2.63
N THR A 43 -4.40 -15.17 3.43
CA THR A 43 -5.11 -16.46 3.48
C THR A 43 -6.57 -16.31 3.86
N LYS A 44 -6.92 -15.36 4.72
CA LYS A 44 -8.32 -15.09 5.08
C LYS A 44 -9.16 -14.51 3.93
N ILE A 45 -8.51 -13.90 2.95
CA ILE A 45 -9.16 -13.48 1.70
C ILE A 45 -9.23 -14.67 0.75
N LEU A 46 -8.12 -15.41 0.60
CA LEU A 46 -8.06 -16.58 -0.31
C LEU A 46 -9.08 -17.66 0.07
N GLU A 47 -9.24 -17.97 1.36
CA GLU A 47 -10.21 -18.95 1.85
C GLU A 47 -11.67 -18.63 1.51
N LYS A 48 -11.99 -17.37 1.23
CA LYS A 48 -13.32 -16.95 0.78
C LYS A 48 -13.56 -17.14 -0.72
N LEU A 49 -12.52 -17.47 -1.48
CA LEU A 49 -12.65 -17.71 -2.91
C LEU A 49 -13.24 -19.11 -3.14
N LYS A 50 -14.39 -19.15 -3.81
CA LYS A 50 -15.13 -20.40 -4.06
C LYS A 50 -14.59 -21.22 -5.23
N ILE A 51 -13.71 -20.65 -6.05
CA ILE A 51 -13.23 -21.21 -7.32
C ILE A 51 -11.70 -21.33 -7.27
N LYS A 52 -11.16 -22.54 -7.53
CA LYS A 52 -9.72 -22.78 -7.57
C LYS A 52 -8.96 -21.89 -8.56
N ASN A 53 -9.56 -21.57 -9.71
CA ASN A 53 -8.95 -20.74 -10.76
C ASN A 53 -9.65 -19.38 -10.83
N ASP A 54 -9.62 -18.62 -9.73
CA ASP A 54 -10.21 -17.29 -9.67
C ASP A 54 -9.37 -16.30 -10.50
N ARG A 55 -9.96 -15.71 -11.54
CA ARG A 55 -9.29 -14.75 -12.42
C ARG A 55 -8.69 -13.55 -11.70
N ARG A 56 -9.20 -13.21 -10.51
CA ARG A 56 -8.64 -12.12 -9.68
C ARG A 56 -7.23 -12.47 -9.22
N ILE A 57 -6.96 -13.73 -8.87
CA ILE A 57 -5.64 -14.20 -8.47
C ILE A 57 -4.68 -14.15 -9.65
N GLU A 58 -5.12 -14.62 -10.82
CA GLU A 58 -4.32 -14.53 -12.06
C GLU A 58 -3.95 -13.06 -12.39
N PHE A 59 -4.92 -12.16 -12.32
CA PHE A 59 -4.69 -10.73 -12.53
C PHE A 59 -3.66 -10.17 -11.54
N ILE A 60 -3.82 -10.46 -10.25
CA ILE A 60 -2.88 -10.02 -9.21
C ILE A 60 -1.49 -10.60 -9.49
N TRP A 61 -1.40 -11.88 -9.85
CA TRP A 61 -0.13 -12.53 -10.13
C TRP A 61 0.62 -11.86 -11.28
N HIS A 62 -0.08 -11.54 -12.39
CA HIS A 62 0.52 -10.82 -13.51
C HIS A 62 1.00 -9.42 -13.10
N ALA A 63 0.21 -8.66 -12.34
CA ALA A 63 0.62 -7.37 -11.85
C ALA A 63 1.85 -7.46 -10.93
N LEU A 64 1.92 -8.47 -10.06
CA LEU A 64 3.08 -8.70 -9.21
C LEU A 64 4.33 -9.09 -10.01
N LYS A 65 4.15 -9.86 -11.07
CA LYS A 65 5.25 -10.22 -11.98
C LYS A 65 5.85 -8.98 -12.63
N GLU A 66 5.03 -8.09 -13.19
CA GLU A 66 5.47 -6.83 -13.78
C GLU A 66 6.20 -5.95 -12.76
N ILE A 67 5.63 -5.74 -11.58
CA ILE A 67 6.27 -4.97 -10.50
C ILE A 67 7.61 -5.57 -10.11
N LYS A 68 7.69 -6.90 -9.99
CA LYS A 68 8.92 -7.60 -9.63
C LYS A 68 9.99 -7.43 -10.71
N GLU A 69 9.62 -7.52 -11.98
CA GLU A 69 10.52 -7.28 -13.12
C GLU A 69 11.04 -5.84 -13.11
N ASP A 70 10.16 -4.85 -12.92
CA ASP A 70 10.53 -3.44 -12.83
C ASP A 70 11.51 -3.17 -11.68
N LEU A 71 11.25 -3.73 -10.50
CA LEU A 71 12.14 -3.61 -9.34
C LEU A 71 13.48 -4.28 -9.60
N ASN A 72 13.50 -5.47 -10.22
CA ASN A 72 14.73 -6.19 -10.54
C ASN A 72 15.62 -5.42 -11.53
N ASN A 73 15.03 -4.72 -12.50
CA ASN A 73 15.74 -3.90 -13.48
C ASN A 73 16.54 -2.75 -12.83
N ILE A 74 16.17 -2.34 -11.62
CA ILE A 74 16.86 -1.29 -10.86
C ILE A 74 17.61 -1.83 -9.63
N GLY A 75 17.83 -3.15 -9.56
CA GLY A 75 18.59 -3.80 -8.49
C GLY A 75 17.82 -4.03 -7.18
N SER A 76 16.52 -3.73 -7.15
CA SER A 76 15.63 -4.01 -6.03
C SER A 76 14.82 -5.29 -6.27
N ASP A 77 13.91 -5.65 -5.38
CA ASP A 77 13.03 -6.81 -5.56
C ASP A 77 11.70 -6.64 -4.81
N LEU A 78 10.74 -7.52 -5.12
CA LEU A 78 9.46 -7.61 -4.44
C LEU A 78 9.42 -8.83 -3.51
N ILE A 79 9.11 -8.60 -2.25
CA ILE A 79 8.85 -9.66 -1.27
C ILE A 79 7.41 -10.12 -1.47
N ILE A 80 7.21 -11.39 -1.78
CA ILE A 80 5.88 -11.98 -1.95
C ILE A 80 5.75 -13.14 -0.96
N GLU A 81 4.75 -13.07 -0.10
CA GLU A 81 4.47 -14.08 0.92
C GLU A 81 2.99 -14.49 0.86
N ILE A 82 2.68 -15.66 1.42
CA ILE A 82 1.32 -16.18 1.56
C ILE A 82 1.08 -16.46 3.04
N GLY A 83 0.02 -15.90 3.63
CA GLY A 83 -0.31 -16.13 5.03
C GLY A 83 -1.15 -15.02 5.66
N ASP A 84 -1.21 -14.99 6.99
CA ASP A 84 -1.90 -13.93 7.73
C ASP A 84 -1.02 -12.67 7.83
N PRO A 85 -1.43 -11.52 7.25
CA PRO A 85 -0.66 -10.29 7.32
C PRO A 85 -0.39 -9.80 8.76
N VAL A 86 -1.26 -10.15 9.71
CA VAL A 86 -1.08 -9.77 11.13
C VAL A 86 0.18 -10.41 11.72
N ILE A 87 0.57 -11.59 11.21
CA ILE A 87 1.77 -12.31 11.61
C ILE A 87 2.95 -11.93 10.73
N LEU A 88 2.73 -11.89 9.41
CA LEU A 88 3.81 -11.73 8.44
C LEU A 88 4.39 -10.30 8.42
N ILE A 89 3.59 -9.25 8.56
CA ILE A 89 4.11 -7.88 8.54
C ILE A 89 5.10 -7.63 9.69
N PRO A 90 4.80 -7.94 10.96
CA PRO A 90 5.80 -7.81 12.04
C PRO A 90 7.06 -8.66 11.81
N SER A 91 6.90 -9.87 11.27
CA SER A 91 8.03 -10.75 10.93
C SER A 91 8.94 -10.15 9.85
N LEU A 92 8.36 -9.58 8.78
CA LEU A 92 9.11 -8.90 7.72
C LEU A 92 9.81 -7.63 8.23
N ILE A 93 9.13 -6.82 9.04
CA ILE A 93 9.71 -5.65 9.72
C ILE A 93 10.98 -6.05 10.46
N LYS A 94 10.91 -7.10 11.28
CA LYS A 94 12.06 -7.62 12.03
C LYS A 94 13.16 -8.16 11.11
N LYS A 95 12.79 -8.99 10.12
CA LYS A 95 13.73 -9.60 9.16
C LYS A 95 14.56 -8.57 8.41
N TYR A 96 13.92 -7.51 7.92
CA TYR A 96 14.57 -6.46 7.13
C TYR A 96 15.02 -5.25 7.97
N LYS A 97 14.94 -5.35 9.31
CA LYS A 97 15.33 -4.31 10.27
C LYS A 97 14.68 -2.95 9.93
N CYS A 98 13.39 -2.99 9.57
CA CYS A 98 12.62 -1.80 9.28
C CYS A 98 12.17 -1.12 10.57
N SER A 99 12.17 0.22 10.59
CA SER A 99 11.65 1.02 11.70
C SER A 99 10.31 1.68 11.38
N ALA A 100 9.80 1.47 10.16
CA ALA A 100 8.51 2.00 9.74
C ALA A 100 7.81 1.09 8.72
N LEU A 101 6.47 1.11 8.78
CA LEU A 101 5.57 0.52 7.79
C LEU A 101 4.84 1.62 7.03
N PHE A 102 4.84 1.55 5.70
CA PHE A 102 4.08 2.44 4.82
C PHE A 102 3.01 1.65 4.07
N LEU A 103 1.81 2.19 4.01
CA LEU A 103 0.70 1.60 3.25
C LEU A 103 -0.32 2.66 2.86
N ASN A 104 -1.07 2.42 1.79
CA ASN A 104 -2.25 3.21 1.47
C ASN A 104 -3.47 2.67 2.25
N LYS A 105 -4.43 3.52 2.57
CA LYS A 105 -5.63 3.13 3.30
C LYS A 105 -6.51 2.21 2.47
N ASP A 106 -7.16 1.27 3.13
CA ASP A 106 -8.23 0.44 2.59
C ASP A 106 -9.49 0.67 3.44
N TYR A 107 -10.64 0.77 2.80
CA TYR A 107 -11.89 1.19 3.43
C TYR A 107 -12.84 0.02 3.72
N GLU A 108 -12.46 -1.21 3.34
CA GLU A 108 -13.25 -2.40 3.67
C GLU A 108 -13.13 -2.76 5.15
N LYS A 109 -14.23 -3.16 5.76
CA LYS A 109 -14.30 -3.50 7.20
C LYS A 109 -13.20 -4.47 7.64
N TYR A 110 -13.02 -5.56 6.88
CA TYR A 110 -11.95 -6.53 7.18
C TYR A 110 -10.56 -5.90 7.16
N ALA A 111 -10.28 -5.08 6.14
CA ALA A 111 -8.98 -4.41 6.00
C ALA A 111 -8.73 -3.43 7.16
N ILE A 112 -9.74 -2.65 7.56
CA ILE A 112 -9.65 -1.72 8.70
C ILE A 112 -9.32 -2.47 9.99
N GLU A 113 -10.01 -3.59 10.27
CA GLU A 113 -9.78 -4.40 11.47
C GLU A 113 -8.41 -5.07 11.46
N ARG A 114 -7.98 -5.62 10.33
CA ARG A 114 -6.66 -6.22 10.13
C ARG A 114 -5.56 -5.18 10.32
N ASP A 115 -5.67 -4.04 9.65
CA ASP A 115 -4.69 -2.96 9.71
C ASP A 115 -4.58 -2.37 11.13
N LYS A 116 -5.68 -2.30 11.88
CA LYS A 116 -5.67 -1.89 13.29
C LYS A 116 -4.86 -2.87 14.15
N LYS A 117 -5.04 -4.19 13.94
CA LYS A 117 -4.27 -5.22 14.66
C LYS A 117 -2.76 -5.11 14.38
N ILE A 118 -2.40 -4.93 13.11
CA ILE A 118 -1.00 -4.75 12.69
C ILE A 118 -0.40 -3.50 13.35
N CYS A 119 -1.08 -2.35 13.25
CA CYS A 119 -0.60 -1.11 13.86
C CYS A 119 -0.38 -1.24 15.37
N ASN A 120 -1.33 -1.86 16.08
CA ASN A 120 -1.21 -2.07 17.52
C ASN A 120 -0.03 -2.99 17.87
N ALA A 121 0.24 -4.00 17.05
CA ALA A 121 1.41 -4.88 17.25
C ALA A 121 2.72 -4.12 17.03
N LEU A 122 2.83 -3.37 15.93
CA LEU A 122 4.03 -2.61 15.58
C LEU A 122 4.31 -1.48 16.58
N GLN A 123 3.27 -0.82 17.08
CA GLN A 123 3.41 0.25 18.08
C GLN A 123 4.06 -0.24 19.38
N LYS A 124 3.81 -1.48 19.80
CA LYS A 124 4.46 -2.08 20.98
C LYS A 124 5.98 -2.22 20.82
N ASP A 125 6.43 -2.37 19.58
CA ASP A 125 7.84 -2.50 19.23
C ASP A 125 8.45 -1.15 18.79
N ASN A 126 7.75 -0.02 19.02
CA ASN A 126 8.14 1.34 18.61
C ASN A 126 8.35 1.48 17.08
N ILE A 127 7.63 0.69 16.29
CA ILE A 127 7.64 0.79 14.82
C ILE A 127 6.52 1.74 14.37
N GLU A 128 6.88 2.76 13.63
CA GLU A 128 5.92 3.73 13.12
C GLU A 128 5.11 3.17 11.95
N THR A 129 3.83 3.53 11.86
CA THR A 129 2.96 3.14 10.76
C THR A 129 2.37 4.38 10.09
N TYR A 130 2.67 4.54 8.81
CA TYR A 130 2.20 5.65 7.98
C TYR A 130 1.14 5.16 6.99
N LYS A 131 -0.07 5.74 7.09
CA LYS A 131 -1.22 5.43 6.24
C LYS A 131 -1.59 6.63 5.38
N TYR A 132 -1.71 6.43 4.08
CA TYR A 132 -2.00 7.49 3.12
C TYR A 132 -3.28 7.24 2.35
N LYS A 133 -3.94 8.30 1.92
CA LYS A 133 -5.02 8.28 0.95
C LYS A 133 -4.44 8.03 -0.43
N ASP A 134 -5.02 7.11 -1.19
CA ASP A 134 -4.56 6.79 -2.55
C ASP A 134 -5.70 6.35 -3.48
N GLN A 135 -6.50 5.35 -3.11
CA GLN A 135 -7.53 4.79 -3.98
C GLN A 135 -8.83 5.63 -4.09
N VAL A 136 -8.93 6.73 -3.39
CA VAL A 136 -10.03 7.69 -3.46
C VAL A 136 -9.51 9.10 -3.59
N ILE A 137 -10.21 9.96 -4.34
CA ILE A 137 -9.85 11.38 -4.47
C ILE A 137 -10.08 12.09 -3.13
N PHE A 138 -11.22 11.83 -2.50
CA PHE A 138 -11.57 12.39 -1.19
C PHE A 138 -11.99 11.29 -0.22
N GLU A 139 -11.55 11.41 1.02
CA GLU A 139 -11.95 10.53 2.12
C GLU A 139 -13.32 10.92 2.70
N GLU A 140 -13.88 10.06 3.56
CA GLU A 140 -15.24 10.17 4.14
C GLU A 140 -15.57 11.55 4.71
N LYS A 141 -14.60 12.25 5.30
CA LYS A 141 -14.79 13.54 5.96
C LYS A 141 -14.33 14.74 5.15
N GLU A 142 -13.88 14.53 3.92
CA GLU A 142 -13.38 15.61 3.09
C GLU A 142 -14.49 16.30 2.27
N ILE A 143 -15.65 15.64 2.09
CA ILE A 143 -16.82 16.22 1.43
C ILE A 143 -18.05 16.01 2.33
N LEU A 144 -18.42 17.05 3.05
CA LEU A 144 -19.55 17.05 3.97
C LEU A 144 -20.49 18.19 3.63
N THR A 145 -21.74 18.07 4.12
CA THR A 145 -22.73 19.16 4.11
C THR A 145 -22.28 20.30 5.02
N GLN A 146 -22.95 21.44 4.97
CA GLN A 146 -22.68 22.58 5.86
C GLN A 146 -22.80 22.21 7.35
N ASN A 147 -23.61 21.19 7.67
CA ASN A 147 -23.80 20.70 9.05
C ASN A 147 -22.80 19.58 9.42
N ASN A 148 -21.70 19.41 8.67
CA ASN A 148 -20.70 18.36 8.88
C ASN A 148 -21.27 16.93 8.83
N SER A 149 -22.32 16.71 8.04
CA SER A 149 -22.95 15.41 7.84
C SER A 149 -22.67 14.88 6.42
N PRO A 150 -22.67 13.56 6.21
CA PRO A 150 -22.58 13.01 4.86
C PRO A 150 -23.75 13.45 3.98
N TYR A 151 -23.50 13.60 2.68
CA TYR A 151 -24.56 13.83 1.70
C TYR A 151 -25.39 12.55 1.53
N THR A 152 -26.71 12.67 1.56
CA THR A 152 -27.66 11.59 1.27
C THR A 152 -28.22 11.65 -0.15
N VAL A 153 -28.00 12.76 -0.88
CA VAL A 153 -28.47 13.00 -2.24
C VAL A 153 -27.27 13.19 -3.17
N PHE A 154 -27.29 12.52 -4.32
CA PHE A 154 -26.15 12.49 -5.25
C PHE A 154 -25.82 13.86 -5.85
N THR A 155 -26.82 14.62 -6.32
CA THR A 155 -26.58 15.87 -7.05
C THR A 155 -25.79 16.91 -6.24
N PRO A 156 -26.17 17.27 -5.01
CA PRO A 156 -25.39 18.20 -4.20
C PRO A 156 -24.01 17.63 -3.83
N TYR A 157 -23.90 16.33 -3.57
CA TYR A 157 -22.61 15.67 -3.38
C TYR A 157 -21.70 15.85 -4.61
N LYS A 158 -22.20 15.47 -5.82
CA LYS A 158 -21.45 15.61 -7.07
C LYS A 158 -20.98 17.06 -7.28
N ASN A 159 -21.85 18.02 -7.10
CA ASN A 159 -21.52 19.43 -7.33
C ASN A 159 -20.41 19.90 -6.37
N ASN A 160 -20.48 19.52 -5.10
CA ASN A 160 -19.43 19.87 -4.14
C ASN A 160 -18.12 19.14 -4.40
N HIS A 161 -18.20 17.86 -4.80
CA HIS A 161 -17.05 17.05 -5.21
C HIS A 161 -16.31 17.68 -6.39
N LEU A 162 -17.03 18.03 -7.47
CA LEU A 162 -16.46 18.66 -8.66
C LEU A 162 -15.88 20.05 -8.34
N LYS A 163 -16.61 20.86 -7.55
CA LYS A 163 -16.11 22.17 -7.11
C LYS A 163 -14.79 22.04 -6.35
N LYS A 164 -14.68 21.04 -5.48
CA LYS A 164 -13.46 20.80 -4.69
C LYS A 164 -12.30 20.35 -5.57
N ILE A 165 -12.53 19.43 -6.53
CA ILE A 165 -11.51 19.04 -7.52
C ILE A 165 -11.05 20.27 -8.33
N PHE A 166 -11.98 21.11 -8.78
CA PHE A 166 -11.64 22.28 -9.57
C PHE A 166 -10.76 23.28 -8.79
N ASN A 167 -11.03 23.45 -7.51
CA ASN A 167 -10.30 24.39 -6.65
C ASN A 167 -8.96 23.85 -6.16
N GLU A 168 -8.87 22.57 -5.79
CA GLU A 168 -7.71 21.98 -5.14
C GLU A 168 -6.85 21.15 -6.10
N GLY A 169 -7.41 20.74 -7.24
CA GLY A 169 -6.75 19.84 -8.18
C GLY A 169 -6.69 18.39 -7.67
N ILE A 170 -6.02 17.55 -8.43
CA ILE A 170 -5.69 16.17 -8.07
C ILE A 170 -4.17 16.08 -7.96
N THR A 171 -3.68 15.67 -6.80
CA THR A 171 -2.24 15.50 -6.57
C THR A 171 -1.75 14.22 -7.22
N GLN A 172 -0.71 14.31 -8.03
CA GLN A 172 0.06 13.17 -8.53
C GLN A 172 1.33 12.98 -7.70
N PHE A 173 1.71 11.72 -7.50
CA PHE A 173 2.87 11.34 -6.71
C PHE A 173 3.97 10.78 -7.62
N ASP A 174 4.85 11.65 -8.11
CA ASP A 174 5.98 11.25 -8.96
C ASP A 174 7.04 10.51 -8.11
N CYS A 175 7.06 9.19 -8.23
CA CYS A 175 7.98 8.32 -7.53
C CYS A 175 9.36 8.21 -8.21
N GLU A 176 9.47 8.53 -9.51
CA GLU A 176 10.69 8.29 -10.31
C GLU A 176 11.95 8.90 -9.71
N PRO A 177 11.98 10.18 -9.31
CA PRO A 177 13.20 10.81 -8.80
C PRO A 177 13.74 10.18 -7.53
N TYR A 178 12.90 9.42 -6.81
CA TYR A 178 13.22 8.87 -5.49
C TYR A 178 13.45 7.36 -5.51
N LYS A 179 13.31 6.68 -6.64
CA LYS A 179 13.50 5.22 -6.76
C LYS A 179 14.90 4.75 -6.36
N ILE A 180 15.89 5.65 -6.34
CA ILE A 180 17.23 5.37 -5.81
C ILE A 180 17.20 4.90 -4.34
N ASN A 181 16.16 5.25 -3.59
CA ASN A 181 15.95 4.85 -2.21
C ASN A 181 15.21 3.50 -2.07
N LEU A 182 14.99 2.78 -3.16
CA LEU A 182 14.56 1.39 -3.08
C LEU A 182 15.70 0.50 -2.57
N ALA A 183 15.38 -0.42 -1.68
CA ALA A 183 16.37 -1.34 -1.11
C ALA A 183 16.98 -2.22 -2.20
N GLN A 184 18.31 -2.32 -2.21
CA GLN A 184 19.04 -3.18 -3.12
C GLN A 184 19.15 -4.58 -2.52
N PHE A 185 18.40 -5.54 -3.06
CA PHE A 185 18.39 -6.93 -2.59
C PHE A 185 17.79 -7.85 -3.65
N LYS A 186 17.92 -9.17 -3.42
CA LYS A 186 17.24 -10.19 -4.22
C LYS A 186 16.41 -11.08 -3.33
N ASN A 187 15.24 -11.46 -3.80
CA ASN A 187 14.32 -12.35 -3.12
C ASN A 187 14.03 -13.59 -3.99
N LYS A 188 13.23 -14.52 -3.45
CA LYS A 188 12.82 -15.72 -4.18
C LYS A 188 12.07 -15.35 -5.47
N PRO A 189 12.20 -16.16 -6.54
CA PRO A 189 11.38 -16.00 -7.73
C PRO A 189 9.89 -16.11 -7.38
N LEU A 190 9.06 -15.47 -8.18
CA LEU A 190 7.61 -15.62 -8.06
C LEU A 190 7.22 -17.07 -8.40
N GLN A 191 6.50 -17.72 -7.51
CA GLN A 191 5.99 -19.07 -7.74
C GLN A 191 5.01 -19.07 -8.93
N SER A 192 4.94 -20.19 -9.66
CA SER A 192 4.00 -20.31 -10.75
C SER A 192 2.55 -20.40 -10.24
N LEU A 193 1.58 -19.99 -11.06
CA LEU A 193 0.15 -20.12 -10.73
C LEU A 193 -0.34 -21.58 -10.65
N LYS A 194 0.48 -22.53 -11.07
CA LYS A 194 0.13 -23.96 -11.10
C LYS A 194 0.54 -24.69 -9.82
N ASP A 195 1.35 -24.08 -9.00
CA ASP A 195 1.84 -24.59 -7.74
C ASP A 195 1.05 -24.01 -6.55
#